data_e2a136cd292961fb818e90f46664fceb
#
_entry.id   e2a136cd292961fb818e90f46664fceb
#
_cell.length_a   1.000
_cell.length_b   1.000
_cell.length_c   1.000
_cell.angle_alpha   90.00
_cell.angle_beta   90.00
_cell.angle_gamma   90.00
#
_symmetry.space_group_name_H-M   'P 1'
#
loop_
_entity.id
_entity.type
_entity.pdbx_description
1 polymer ?
#
loop_
_entity_poly.entity_id
_entity_poly.type
_entity_poly.pdbx_seq_one_letter_code
_entity_poly.pdbx_strand_id
1 'polypeptide(L)'
;MLACVGVIGSALTAAWFVQNLYVAVADIPRVQISGDLLITETAPGAPVNFVVIGNDSALGLDPDDPIHIGRVYDDRGTHNADSISLVRIDPVARQVWVLSIPRDLVVDIPGSREWKINAASLIGGPELLVETITETFGVQLNHYVQLDFLAFQAVVDQLNGVPVWFVNPARDLESGLDVPVGRCVVLDGADALSYVRSRNYEEFIDGEWVLIGGEQPDLARIRRQQDFIVLALDRAIGRGARNLTTMSSLIDAGAQSVVLDQGLTPAELIDLAEAFTDFDPDSLQRFSLEVIPEQDYRDLGDVAHFVQGPVNQEILDIFRGAADGLAPYDVRFSVVGPDILMVDADAEVLASVGFIITGQRQLISSSGPSVVVHPPGAIAEAELLARFLVPTPALVEDPTATELTLVLGSDHEQISFFLPLDLDETREAIAAHGSVDLPELGTTSTSSPASGATSTTSASNETDGAETISTTVAPTTSRSGAIGRVPDGESCG
;
A
#
# COMPACT_ATOMS: atom_id res chain seq x y z
N MET A 1 -13.44 -45.41 -23.85
CA MET A 1 -14.58 -45.29 -22.87
C MET A 1 -14.14 -44.81 -21.48
N LEU A 2 -13.09 -45.40 -20.90
CA LEU A 2 -12.57 -44.95 -19.59
C LEU A 2 -12.07 -43.49 -19.57
N ALA A 3 -11.40 -43.02 -20.67
CA ALA A 3 -10.94 -41.63 -20.79
C ALA A 3 -12.11 -40.62 -20.86
N CYS A 4 -13.22 -40.96 -21.51
CA CYS A 4 -14.39 -40.09 -21.57
C CYS A 4 -15.10 -40.00 -20.22
N VAL A 5 -15.11 -41.07 -19.40
CA VAL A 5 -15.68 -41.06 -18.05
C VAL A 5 -14.84 -40.21 -17.12
N GLY A 6 -13.51 -40.24 -17.26
CA GLY A 6 -12.58 -39.38 -16.50
C GLY A 6 -12.76 -37.89 -16.79
N VAL A 7 -12.89 -37.52 -18.07
CA VAL A 7 -13.12 -36.13 -18.51
C VAL A 7 -14.48 -35.61 -18.06
N ILE A 8 -15.53 -36.44 -18.16
CA ILE A 8 -16.88 -36.05 -17.69
C ILE A 8 -16.88 -35.94 -16.14
N GLY A 9 -16.22 -36.86 -15.44
CA GLY A 9 -16.08 -36.78 -13.99
C GLY A 9 -15.35 -35.53 -13.52
N SER A 10 -14.26 -35.15 -14.17
CA SER A 10 -13.52 -33.91 -13.82
C SER A 10 -14.29 -32.65 -14.18
N ALA A 11 -15.02 -32.63 -15.29
CA ALA A 11 -15.88 -31.50 -15.65
C ALA A 11 -17.07 -31.33 -14.68
N LEU A 12 -17.67 -32.42 -14.21
CA LEU A 12 -18.76 -32.37 -13.23
C LEU A 12 -18.26 -31.93 -11.86
N THR A 13 -17.07 -32.37 -11.44
CA THR A 13 -16.47 -31.90 -10.17
C THR A 13 -16.08 -30.42 -10.24
N ALA A 14 -15.54 -29.95 -11.35
CA ALA A 14 -15.24 -28.53 -11.54
C ALA A 14 -16.52 -27.68 -11.56
N ALA A 15 -17.56 -28.12 -12.29
CA ALA A 15 -18.84 -27.41 -12.32
C ALA A 15 -19.54 -27.37 -10.95
N TRP A 16 -19.53 -28.49 -10.22
CA TRP A 16 -20.07 -28.55 -8.86
C TRP A 16 -19.31 -27.61 -7.92
N PHE A 17 -18.00 -27.54 -8.07
CA PHE A 17 -17.16 -26.68 -7.26
C PHE A 17 -17.42 -25.20 -7.52
N VAL A 18 -17.43 -24.77 -8.80
CA VAL A 18 -17.76 -23.40 -9.20
C VAL A 18 -19.17 -23.01 -8.69
N GLN A 19 -20.11 -23.95 -8.78
CA GLN A 19 -21.46 -23.74 -8.25
C GLN A 19 -21.47 -23.53 -6.72
N ASN A 20 -20.68 -24.28 -5.95
CA ASN A 20 -20.60 -24.10 -4.50
C ASN A 20 -19.96 -22.77 -4.12
N LEU A 21 -18.87 -22.39 -4.81
CA LEU A 21 -18.23 -21.10 -4.61
C LEU A 21 -19.20 -19.95 -4.93
N TYR A 22 -19.94 -20.09 -6.03
CA TYR A 22 -20.98 -19.12 -6.40
C TYR A 22 -22.06 -18.97 -5.32
N VAL A 23 -22.52 -20.09 -4.76
CA VAL A 23 -23.51 -20.06 -3.67
C VAL A 23 -22.93 -19.43 -2.41
N ALA A 24 -21.73 -19.81 -2.01
CA ALA A 24 -21.07 -19.23 -0.82
C ALA A 24 -20.93 -17.71 -0.91
N VAL A 25 -20.50 -17.21 -2.06
CA VAL A 25 -20.37 -15.76 -2.30
C VAL A 25 -21.73 -15.06 -2.40
N ALA A 26 -22.74 -15.74 -2.97
CA ALA A 26 -24.09 -15.18 -3.10
C ALA A 26 -24.80 -15.02 -1.75
N ASP A 27 -24.46 -15.86 -0.77
CA ASP A 27 -25.03 -15.82 0.58
C ASP A 27 -24.38 -14.76 1.49
N ILE A 28 -23.30 -14.11 1.06
CA ILE A 28 -22.64 -13.03 1.81
C ILE A 28 -23.61 -11.84 1.92
N PRO A 29 -23.78 -11.26 3.13
CA PRO A 29 -24.59 -10.06 3.34
C PRO A 29 -24.23 -8.92 2.40
N ARG A 30 -25.25 -8.20 1.90
CA ARG A 30 -25.07 -7.13 0.93
C ARG A 30 -25.59 -5.79 1.42
N VAL A 31 -24.85 -4.73 1.14
CA VAL A 31 -25.29 -3.35 1.35
C VAL A 31 -25.59 -2.70 0.01
N GLN A 32 -26.64 -1.88 0.00
CA GLN A 32 -26.95 -1.05 -1.14
C GLN A 32 -26.23 0.29 -1.02
N ILE A 33 -25.46 0.64 -2.04
CA ILE A 33 -24.84 1.95 -2.21
C ILE A 33 -25.37 2.50 -3.53
N SER A 34 -25.70 3.79 -3.58
CA SER A 34 -26.26 4.44 -4.77
C SER A 34 -25.34 4.26 -5.97
N GLY A 35 -25.92 3.91 -7.13
CA GLY A 35 -25.15 3.58 -8.34
C GLY A 35 -24.31 4.71 -8.91
N ASP A 36 -24.52 5.96 -8.46
CA ASP A 36 -23.73 7.12 -8.85
C ASP A 36 -22.41 7.23 -8.05
N LEU A 37 -22.29 6.51 -6.93
CA LEU A 37 -21.13 6.54 -6.04
C LEU A 37 -20.12 5.42 -6.32
N LEU A 38 -20.57 4.32 -6.91
CA LEU A 38 -19.72 3.20 -7.30
C LEU A 38 -19.76 3.02 -8.83
N ILE A 39 -18.58 2.84 -9.44
CA ILE A 39 -18.48 2.48 -10.86
C ILE A 39 -18.63 0.97 -10.99
N THR A 40 -19.82 0.50 -11.35
CA THR A 40 -20.16 -0.92 -11.48
C THR A 40 -19.88 -1.49 -12.87
N GLU A 41 -19.74 -0.65 -13.89
CA GLU A 41 -19.45 -1.08 -15.26
C GLU A 41 -17.96 -0.83 -15.56
N THR A 42 -17.13 -1.83 -15.41
CA THR A 42 -15.72 -1.82 -15.79
C THR A 42 -15.45 -2.71 -17.00
N ALA A 43 -14.52 -2.30 -17.87
CA ALA A 43 -14.09 -3.16 -18.96
C ALA A 43 -13.41 -4.43 -18.39
N PRO A 44 -13.56 -5.59 -19.05
CA PRO A 44 -12.87 -6.80 -18.62
C PRO A 44 -11.36 -6.58 -18.51
N GLY A 45 -10.78 -6.90 -17.35
CA GLY A 45 -9.36 -6.71 -17.05
C GLY A 45 -8.95 -5.29 -16.68
N ALA A 46 -9.87 -4.35 -16.63
CA ALA A 46 -9.56 -3.00 -16.10
C ALA A 46 -9.24 -3.07 -14.60
N PRO A 47 -8.36 -2.19 -14.11
CA PRO A 47 -8.12 -2.06 -12.68
C PRO A 47 -9.38 -1.65 -11.93
N VAL A 48 -9.57 -2.21 -10.73
CA VAL A 48 -10.72 -1.94 -9.85
C VAL A 48 -10.27 -1.44 -8.49
N ASN A 49 -10.98 -0.46 -7.95
CA ASN A 49 -10.74 0.11 -6.63
C ASN A 49 -11.78 -0.39 -5.63
N PHE A 50 -11.32 -1.01 -4.57
CA PHE A 50 -12.12 -1.39 -3.43
C PHE A 50 -11.90 -0.40 -2.29
N VAL A 51 -12.95 -0.04 -1.56
CA VAL A 51 -12.81 0.43 -0.19
C VAL A 51 -13.06 -0.71 0.76
N VAL A 52 -12.07 -1.00 1.61
CA VAL A 52 -12.11 -2.08 2.61
C VAL A 52 -12.17 -1.46 3.99
N ILE A 53 -13.23 -1.78 4.72
CA ILE A 53 -13.52 -1.23 6.04
C ILE A 53 -13.42 -2.33 7.09
N GLY A 54 -12.60 -2.09 8.10
CA GLY A 54 -12.63 -2.85 9.34
C GLY A 54 -13.48 -2.11 10.35
N ASN A 55 -14.57 -2.72 10.82
CA ASN A 55 -15.36 -2.15 11.88
C ASN A 55 -15.09 -2.84 13.22
N ASP A 56 -15.43 -2.16 14.30
CA ASP A 56 -15.20 -2.62 15.66
C ASP A 56 -16.41 -3.38 16.23
N SER A 57 -17.30 -3.91 15.37
CA SER A 57 -18.41 -4.72 15.82
C SER A 57 -17.92 -5.95 16.56
N ALA A 58 -18.30 -6.03 17.82
CA ALA A 58 -18.07 -7.20 18.67
C ALA A 58 -19.34 -8.06 18.78
N LEU A 59 -20.32 -7.87 17.90
CA LEU A 59 -21.55 -8.67 17.86
C LEU A 59 -21.18 -10.14 17.57
N GLY A 60 -21.59 -11.04 18.47
CA GLY A 60 -21.33 -12.48 18.34
C GLY A 60 -20.03 -12.98 18.95
N LEU A 61 -19.16 -12.09 19.43
CA LEU A 61 -18.02 -12.50 20.28
C LEU A 61 -18.49 -12.89 21.68
N ASP A 62 -17.66 -13.68 22.38
CA ASP A 62 -17.91 -14.05 23.77
C ASP A 62 -18.03 -12.78 24.62
N PRO A 63 -19.11 -12.60 25.40
CA PRO A 63 -19.28 -11.43 26.28
C PRO A 63 -18.13 -11.23 27.29
N ASP A 64 -17.42 -12.30 27.63
CA ASP A 64 -16.29 -12.28 28.53
C ASP A 64 -14.94 -11.96 27.83
N ASP A 65 -14.94 -11.79 26.49
CA ASP A 65 -13.76 -11.44 25.72
C ASP A 65 -13.26 -10.03 26.13
N PRO A 66 -11.96 -9.87 26.45
CA PRO A 66 -11.38 -8.57 26.78
C PRO A 66 -11.62 -7.48 25.72
N ILE A 67 -11.94 -7.87 24.49
CA ILE A 67 -12.30 -6.95 23.40
C ILE A 67 -13.52 -6.08 23.70
N HIS A 68 -14.38 -6.53 24.62
CA HIS A 68 -15.57 -5.79 25.06
C HIS A 68 -15.29 -4.67 26.06
N ILE A 69 -14.09 -4.61 26.62
CA ILE A 69 -13.75 -3.61 27.65
C ILE A 69 -13.79 -2.20 27.06
N GLY A 70 -14.64 -1.34 27.63
CA GLY A 70 -14.79 0.07 27.25
C GLY A 70 -15.64 0.33 25.99
N ARG A 71 -16.35 -0.68 25.46
CA ARG A 71 -17.22 -0.51 24.28
C ARG A 71 -18.67 -0.30 24.69
N VAL A 72 -19.28 0.70 24.06
CA VAL A 72 -20.72 0.95 24.17
C VAL A 72 -21.40 0.23 23.00
N TYR A 73 -22.19 -0.80 23.30
CA TYR A 73 -23.01 -1.45 22.31
C TYR A 73 -24.14 -0.51 21.88
N ASP A 74 -24.15 -0.13 20.60
CA ASP A 74 -25.27 0.56 19.99
C ASP A 74 -26.06 -0.44 19.13
N ASP A 75 -27.32 -0.68 19.53
CA ASP A 75 -28.24 -1.57 18.82
C ASP A 75 -28.62 -1.05 17.41
N ARG A 76 -28.13 0.13 17.01
CA ARG A 76 -28.48 0.77 15.74
C ARG A 76 -27.76 0.19 14.52
N GLY A 77 -26.82 -0.74 14.72
CA GLY A 77 -26.13 -1.42 13.63
C GLY A 77 -25.15 -0.53 12.84
N THR A 78 -24.94 0.71 13.29
CA THR A 78 -23.94 1.61 12.72
C THR A 78 -22.69 1.56 13.59
N HIS A 79 -21.54 1.28 12.99
CA HIS A 79 -20.27 1.17 13.68
C HIS A 79 -19.25 2.13 13.08
N ASN A 80 -18.29 2.57 13.89
CA ASN A 80 -17.18 3.36 13.38
C ASN A 80 -16.31 2.52 12.44
N ALA A 81 -15.83 3.15 11.38
CA ALA A 81 -14.79 2.58 10.53
C ALA A 81 -13.44 2.71 11.26
N ASP A 82 -13.01 1.64 11.93
CA ASP A 82 -11.74 1.63 12.70
C ASP A 82 -10.50 1.43 11.83
N SER A 83 -10.69 0.84 10.66
CA SER A 83 -9.68 0.70 9.62
C SER A 83 -10.32 1.04 8.27
N ILE A 84 -9.68 1.93 7.54
CA ILE A 84 -10.12 2.36 6.20
C ILE A 84 -8.96 2.14 5.26
N SER A 85 -9.14 1.32 4.24
CA SER A 85 -8.12 1.06 3.24
C SER A 85 -8.71 1.11 1.83
N LEU A 86 -8.01 1.75 0.91
CA LEU A 86 -8.27 1.61 -0.52
C LEU A 86 -7.39 0.49 -1.04
N VAL A 87 -7.97 -0.41 -1.81
CA VAL A 87 -7.25 -1.52 -2.45
C VAL A 87 -7.51 -1.42 -3.94
N ARG A 88 -6.46 -1.13 -4.70
CA ARG A 88 -6.51 -1.18 -6.16
C ARG A 88 -5.97 -2.50 -6.64
N ILE A 89 -6.72 -3.15 -7.51
CA ILE A 89 -6.35 -4.43 -8.10
C ILE A 89 -6.29 -4.27 -9.62
N ASP A 90 -5.13 -4.53 -10.20
CA ASP A 90 -4.96 -4.65 -11.66
C ASP A 90 -4.76 -6.13 -12.02
N PRO A 91 -5.78 -6.77 -12.61
CA PRO A 91 -5.72 -8.20 -12.95
C PRO A 91 -4.80 -8.49 -14.14
N VAL A 92 -4.55 -7.51 -15.02
CA VAL A 92 -3.67 -7.67 -16.18
C VAL A 92 -2.21 -7.53 -15.79
N ALA A 93 -1.88 -6.47 -15.03
CA ALA A 93 -0.54 -6.26 -14.50
C ALA A 93 -0.22 -7.20 -13.34
N ARG A 94 -1.24 -7.84 -12.71
CA ARG A 94 -1.13 -8.65 -11.49
C ARG A 94 -0.53 -7.86 -10.33
N GLN A 95 -0.96 -6.63 -10.20
CA GLN A 95 -0.50 -5.69 -9.18
C GLN A 95 -1.62 -5.40 -8.19
N VAL A 96 -1.25 -5.25 -6.94
CA VAL A 96 -2.14 -4.83 -5.86
C VAL A 96 -1.50 -3.70 -5.08
N TRP A 97 -2.25 -2.62 -4.94
CA TRP A 97 -1.88 -1.44 -4.14
C TRP A 97 -2.84 -1.30 -2.97
N VAL A 98 -2.31 -1.07 -1.79
CA VAL A 98 -3.09 -0.85 -0.58
C VAL A 98 -2.71 0.50 0.01
N LEU A 99 -3.68 1.41 0.10
CA LEU A 99 -3.54 2.69 0.78
C LEU A 99 -4.35 2.67 2.06
N SER A 100 -3.68 2.80 3.20
CA SER A 100 -4.36 2.96 4.48
C SER A 100 -4.62 4.43 4.78
N ILE A 101 -5.89 4.75 5.09
CA ILE A 101 -6.34 6.09 5.44
C ILE A 101 -6.49 6.15 6.97
N PRO A 102 -5.81 7.09 7.66
CA PRO A 102 -5.99 7.28 9.10
C PRO A 102 -7.46 7.58 9.44
N ARG A 103 -8.06 6.81 10.34
CA ARG A 103 -9.48 6.97 10.72
C ARG A 103 -9.80 8.31 11.37
N ASP A 104 -8.80 8.93 12.01
CA ASP A 104 -8.89 10.21 12.69
C ASP A 104 -8.57 11.40 11.77
N LEU A 105 -8.49 11.17 10.44
CA LEU A 105 -8.28 12.21 9.44
C LEU A 105 -9.45 13.18 9.41
N VAL A 106 -9.16 14.48 9.55
CA VAL A 106 -10.17 15.53 9.48
C VAL A 106 -10.53 15.82 8.03
N VAL A 107 -11.80 15.70 7.71
CA VAL A 107 -12.36 15.90 6.36
C VAL A 107 -13.71 16.59 6.43
N ASP A 108 -14.12 17.21 5.33
CA ASP A 108 -15.50 17.67 5.17
C ASP A 108 -16.41 16.49 4.85
N ILE A 109 -17.38 16.20 5.71
CA ILE A 109 -18.36 15.13 5.48
C ILE A 109 -19.57 15.70 4.75
N PRO A 110 -19.93 15.21 3.55
CA PRO A 110 -21.05 15.71 2.76
C PRO A 110 -22.36 15.80 3.57
N GLY A 111 -23.03 16.93 3.45
CA GLY A 111 -24.28 17.18 4.19
C GLY A 111 -24.15 17.30 5.71
N SER A 112 -22.93 17.29 6.24
CA SER A 112 -22.65 17.40 7.67
C SER A 112 -21.64 18.53 7.95
N ARG A 113 -20.60 18.29 8.69
CA ARG A 113 -19.55 19.24 9.05
C ARG A 113 -18.17 18.61 8.91
N GLU A 114 -17.15 19.42 9.00
CA GLU A 114 -15.78 18.95 9.18
C GLU A 114 -15.71 18.04 10.44
N TRP A 115 -15.27 16.80 10.24
CA TRP A 115 -15.16 15.78 11.30
C TRP A 115 -14.10 14.75 10.95
N LYS A 116 -13.84 13.81 11.85
CA LYS A 116 -13.03 12.63 11.56
C LYS A 116 -13.70 11.77 10.49
N ILE A 117 -12.94 11.28 9.50
CA ILE A 117 -13.48 10.51 8.37
C ILE A 117 -14.27 9.26 8.81
N ASN A 118 -13.85 8.60 9.90
CA ASN A 118 -14.54 7.42 10.43
C ASN A 118 -15.98 7.71 10.89
N ALA A 119 -16.28 8.96 11.24
CA ALA A 119 -17.63 9.36 11.65
C ALA A 119 -18.64 9.35 10.48
N ALA A 120 -18.20 9.42 9.23
CA ALA A 120 -19.08 9.32 8.07
C ALA A 120 -19.86 8.01 8.09
N SER A 121 -19.19 6.89 8.46
CA SER A 121 -19.85 5.59 8.61
C SER A 121 -20.92 5.58 9.70
N LEU A 122 -20.69 6.29 10.80
CA LEU A 122 -21.65 6.39 11.90
C LEU A 122 -22.83 7.31 11.55
N ILE A 123 -22.58 8.40 10.82
CA ILE A 123 -23.58 9.43 10.49
C ILE A 123 -24.53 8.96 9.39
N GLY A 124 -24.00 8.40 8.30
CA GLY A 124 -24.77 8.03 7.11
C GLY A 124 -24.44 6.65 6.54
N GLY A 125 -23.74 5.82 7.31
CA GLY A 125 -23.42 4.44 6.91
C GLY A 125 -22.39 4.35 5.77
N PRO A 126 -22.35 3.18 5.11
CA PRO A 126 -21.44 2.91 4.00
C PRO A 126 -21.51 3.93 2.87
N GLU A 127 -22.71 4.37 2.53
CA GLU A 127 -22.96 5.32 1.43
C GLU A 127 -22.26 6.66 1.68
N LEU A 128 -22.46 7.28 2.86
CA LEU A 128 -21.82 8.55 3.20
C LEU A 128 -20.29 8.41 3.34
N LEU A 129 -19.80 7.26 3.80
CA LEU A 129 -18.36 7.01 3.86
C LEU A 129 -17.74 6.94 2.46
N VAL A 130 -18.37 6.23 1.51
CA VAL A 130 -17.95 6.17 0.11
C VAL A 130 -17.95 7.54 -0.53
N GLU A 131 -19.04 8.31 -0.37
CA GLU A 131 -19.15 9.69 -0.85
C GLU A 131 -18.04 10.57 -0.27
N THR A 132 -17.82 10.51 1.05
CA THR A 132 -16.76 11.28 1.73
C THR A 132 -15.38 10.96 1.18
N ILE A 133 -15.06 9.68 0.97
CA ILE A 133 -13.76 9.24 0.41
C ILE A 133 -13.61 9.75 -1.02
N THR A 134 -14.64 9.59 -1.84
CA THR A 134 -14.62 10.02 -3.25
C THR A 134 -14.44 11.53 -3.37
N GLU A 135 -15.19 12.33 -2.59
CA GLU A 135 -15.06 13.78 -2.62
C GLU A 135 -13.73 14.29 -2.04
N THR A 136 -13.25 13.67 -0.95
CA THR A 136 -12.00 14.09 -0.31
C THR A 136 -10.78 13.83 -1.18
N PHE A 137 -10.70 12.66 -1.82
CA PHE A 137 -9.49 12.21 -2.49
C PHE A 137 -9.61 12.20 -4.02
N GLY A 138 -10.81 12.41 -4.58
CA GLY A 138 -11.05 12.32 -6.02
C GLY A 138 -10.87 10.92 -6.59
N VAL A 139 -10.92 9.89 -5.73
CA VAL A 139 -10.75 8.47 -6.13
C VAL A 139 -12.12 7.87 -6.42
N GLN A 140 -12.30 7.34 -7.62
CA GLN A 140 -13.48 6.59 -7.98
C GLN A 140 -13.41 5.17 -7.42
N LEU A 141 -14.47 4.70 -6.77
CA LEU A 141 -14.55 3.38 -6.16
C LEU A 141 -15.44 2.47 -6.99
N ASN A 142 -15.07 1.20 -7.10
CA ASN A 142 -15.85 0.17 -7.76
C ASN A 142 -16.66 -0.64 -6.76
N HIS A 143 -16.05 -0.98 -5.62
CA HIS A 143 -16.62 -1.89 -4.66
C HIS A 143 -16.39 -1.45 -3.21
N TYR A 144 -17.34 -1.89 -2.36
CA TYR A 144 -17.29 -1.74 -0.91
C TYR A 144 -17.23 -3.10 -0.23
N VAL A 145 -16.26 -3.28 0.66
CA VAL A 145 -16.10 -4.48 1.48
C VAL A 145 -15.97 -4.06 2.94
N GLN A 146 -16.75 -4.66 3.80
CA GLN A 146 -16.68 -4.46 5.24
C GLN A 146 -16.43 -5.78 5.96
N LEU A 147 -15.53 -5.76 6.92
CA LEU A 147 -15.14 -6.88 7.75
C LEU A 147 -15.32 -6.50 9.21
N ASP A 148 -15.88 -7.40 9.99
CA ASP A 148 -15.89 -7.26 11.45
C ASP A 148 -14.80 -8.13 12.11
N PHE A 149 -14.71 -8.08 13.42
CA PHE A 149 -13.74 -8.83 14.18
C PHE A 149 -13.91 -10.35 14.05
N LEU A 150 -15.16 -10.83 13.95
CA LEU A 150 -15.43 -12.26 13.77
C LEU A 150 -14.94 -12.75 12.41
N ALA A 151 -15.17 -12.00 11.34
CA ALA A 151 -14.66 -12.36 10.02
C ALA A 151 -13.13 -12.47 10.04
N PHE A 152 -12.46 -11.48 10.62
CA PHE A 152 -11.00 -11.49 10.74
C PHE A 152 -10.50 -12.71 11.51
N GLN A 153 -11.04 -12.97 12.70
CA GLN A 153 -10.66 -14.13 13.52
C GLN A 153 -10.92 -15.44 12.78
N ALA A 154 -12.09 -15.60 12.18
CA ALA A 154 -12.48 -16.83 11.48
C ALA A 154 -11.54 -17.14 10.29
N VAL A 155 -11.14 -16.13 9.52
CA VAL A 155 -10.18 -16.29 8.41
C VAL A 155 -8.82 -16.70 8.94
N VAL A 156 -8.30 -16.06 9.99
CA VAL A 156 -7.01 -16.40 10.60
C VAL A 156 -7.03 -17.84 11.16
N ASP A 157 -8.09 -18.23 11.84
CA ASP A 157 -8.25 -19.57 12.40
C ASP A 157 -8.33 -20.64 11.30
N GLN A 158 -9.00 -20.33 10.18
CA GLN A 158 -9.07 -21.20 9.01
C GLN A 158 -7.69 -21.42 8.38
N LEU A 159 -6.80 -20.42 8.46
CA LEU A 159 -5.40 -20.53 8.08
C LEU A 159 -4.58 -21.35 9.09
N ASN A 160 -5.16 -21.82 10.19
CA ASN A 160 -4.49 -22.40 11.37
C ASN A 160 -3.42 -21.43 11.91
N GLY A 161 -3.82 -20.18 12.07
CA GLY A 161 -3.00 -19.09 12.55
C GLY A 161 -1.98 -18.57 11.55
N VAL A 162 -1.50 -17.37 11.80
CA VAL A 162 -0.47 -16.69 11.02
C VAL A 162 0.82 -16.63 11.81
N PRO A 163 1.94 -17.16 11.28
CA PRO A 163 3.23 -17.09 11.95
C PRO A 163 3.79 -15.67 11.88
N VAL A 164 4.15 -15.14 13.06
CA VAL A 164 4.78 -13.81 13.20
C VAL A 164 6.08 -13.95 13.98
N TRP A 165 7.15 -13.36 13.49
CA TRP A 165 8.43 -13.32 14.16
C TRP A 165 8.54 -12.10 15.06
N PHE A 166 8.67 -12.33 16.36
CA PHE A 166 8.93 -11.30 17.35
C PHE A 166 10.41 -11.31 17.74
N VAL A 167 11.07 -10.17 17.62
CA VAL A 167 12.48 -10.04 18.03
C VAL A 167 12.60 -10.14 19.55
N ASN A 168 11.68 -9.51 20.26
CA ASN A 168 11.59 -9.45 21.70
C ASN A 168 10.21 -9.92 22.18
N PRO A 169 10.04 -10.28 23.46
CA PRO A 169 8.71 -10.40 24.06
C PRO A 169 7.93 -9.09 23.82
N ALA A 170 6.66 -9.20 23.48
CA ALA A 170 5.83 -8.06 23.13
C ALA A 170 4.50 -8.10 23.88
N ARG A 171 3.93 -6.93 24.17
CA ARG A 171 2.61 -6.80 24.80
C ARG A 171 1.91 -5.52 24.41
N ASP A 172 0.60 -5.52 24.60
CA ASP A 172 -0.23 -4.33 24.68
C ASP A 172 -1.43 -4.63 25.58
N LEU A 173 -1.46 -4.03 26.74
CA LEU A 173 -2.48 -4.29 27.76
C LEU A 173 -3.88 -3.83 27.35
N GLU A 174 -4.00 -2.87 26.42
CA GLU A 174 -5.29 -2.36 25.95
C GLU A 174 -5.87 -3.23 24.82
N SER A 175 -5.03 -3.77 23.95
CA SER A 175 -5.49 -4.69 22.91
C SER A 175 -5.59 -6.14 23.37
N GLY A 176 -4.96 -6.47 24.50
CA GLY A 176 -4.87 -7.83 25.02
C GLY A 176 -3.73 -8.66 24.41
N LEU A 177 -2.82 -8.04 23.67
CA LEU A 177 -1.65 -8.72 23.13
C LEU A 177 -0.70 -9.13 24.26
N ASP A 178 -0.30 -10.40 24.32
CA ASP A 178 0.71 -10.92 25.25
C ASP A 178 1.56 -12.00 24.56
N VAL A 179 2.77 -11.62 24.17
CA VAL A 179 3.76 -12.51 23.55
C VAL A 179 4.96 -12.63 24.49
N PRO A 180 4.98 -13.64 25.36
CA PRO A 180 5.95 -13.74 26.46
C PRO A 180 7.36 -14.12 26.02
N VAL A 181 7.54 -14.55 24.76
CA VAL A 181 8.83 -14.99 24.21
C VAL A 181 9.09 -14.34 22.86
N GLY A 182 10.26 -13.73 22.71
CA GLY A 182 10.73 -13.31 21.38
C GLY A 182 11.09 -14.53 20.57
N ARG A 183 10.40 -14.78 19.49
CA ARG A 183 10.66 -15.76 18.39
C ARG A 183 9.42 -15.90 17.52
N CYS A 184 9.36 -16.97 16.73
CA CYS A 184 8.17 -17.26 15.95
C CYS A 184 7.00 -17.70 16.83
N VAL A 185 5.91 -16.97 16.74
CA VAL A 185 4.64 -17.29 17.37
C VAL A 185 3.58 -17.41 16.29
N VAL A 186 2.81 -18.48 16.31
CA VAL A 186 1.65 -18.62 15.43
C VAL A 186 0.47 -17.97 16.14
N LEU A 187 0.09 -16.81 15.68
CA LEU A 187 -1.07 -16.07 16.22
C LEU A 187 -2.35 -16.72 15.69
N ASP A 188 -3.22 -17.15 16.58
CA ASP A 188 -4.60 -17.52 16.23
C ASP A 188 -5.45 -16.27 15.96
N GLY A 189 -6.77 -16.45 15.69
CA GLY A 189 -7.64 -15.32 15.36
C GLY A 189 -7.71 -14.25 16.44
N ALA A 190 -7.74 -14.64 17.72
CA ALA A 190 -7.83 -13.70 18.85
C ALA A 190 -6.50 -12.95 19.06
N ASP A 191 -5.39 -13.67 19.06
CA ASP A 191 -4.06 -13.09 19.21
C ASP A 191 -3.70 -12.18 18.04
N ALA A 192 -4.03 -12.60 16.81
CA ALA A 192 -3.84 -11.81 15.60
C ALA A 192 -4.66 -10.51 15.64
N LEU A 193 -5.91 -10.58 16.09
CA LEU A 193 -6.76 -9.40 16.24
C LEU A 193 -6.17 -8.45 17.30
N SER A 194 -5.68 -8.96 18.42
CA SER A 194 -4.99 -8.18 19.44
C SER A 194 -3.74 -7.51 18.89
N TYR A 195 -2.96 -8.21 18.07
CA TYR A 195 -1.75 -7.69 17.42
C TYR A 195 -2.04 -6.54 16.43
N VAL A 196 -3.01 -6.72 15.52
CA VAL A 196 -3.33 -5.69 14.50
C VAL A 196 -4.08 -4.49 15.07
N ARG A 197 -4.66 -4.61 16.29
CA ARG A 197 -5.32 -3.52 17.00
C ARG A 197 -4.41 -2.75 17.95
N SER A 198 -3.25 -3.30 18.27
CA SER A 198 -2.33 -2.74 19.25
C SER A 198 -1.89 -1.31 18.87
N ARG A 199 -2.03 -0.37 19.79
CA ARG A 199 -1.58 1.02 19.69
C ARG A 199 -0.47 1.32 20.68
N ASN A 200 -0.52 0.66 21.84
CA ASN A 200 0.47 0.79 22.91
C ASN A 200 1.39 -0.44 22.89
N TYR A 201 1.92 -0.76 21.68
CA TYR A 201 2.78 -1.91 21.47
C TYR A 201 4.12 -1.70 22.15
N GLU A 202 4.40 -2.52 23.16
CA GLU A 202 5.65 -2.51 23.93
C GLU A 202 6.46 -3.77 23.62
N GLU A 203 7.78 -3.62 23.58
CA GLU A 203 8.74 -4.72 23.53
C GLU A 203 9.60 -4.71 24.80
N PHE A 204 9.97 -5.93 25.25
CA PHE A 204 10.86 -6.09 26.40
C PHE A 204 12.31 -6.05 25.93
N ILE A 205 12.95 -4.89 26.09
CA ILE A 205 14.32 -4.63 25.62
C ILE A 205 15.19 -4.27 26.83
N ASP A 206 16.34 -4.93 26.98
CA ASP A 206 17.33 -4.69 28.05
C ASP A 206 16.75 -4.69 29.49
N GLY A 207 15.68 -5.46 29.71
CA GLY A 207 15.06 -5.61 31.04
C GLY A 207 13.91 -4.65 31.34
N GLU A 208 13.50 -3.85 30.38
CA GLU A 208 12.41 -2.87 30.50
C GLU A 208 11.41 -3.00 29.32
N TRP A 209 10.15 -2.63 29.59
CA TRP A 209 9.14 -2.51 28.56
C TRP A 209 9.24 -1.15 27.87
N VAL A 210 9.49 -1.16 26.57
CA VAL A 210 9.71 0.02 25.73
C VAL A 210 8.57 0.14 24.72
N LEU A 211 7.90 1.29 24.70
CA LEU A 211 6.87 1.60 23.70
C LEU A 211 7.50 1.74 22.32
N ILE A 212 7.05 0.93 21.37
CA ILE A 212 7.52 0.92 19.99
C ILE A 212 6.53 1.70 19.11
N GLY A 213 7.04 2.64 18.33
CA GLY A 213 6.23 3.50 17.46
C GLY A 213 6.17 4.97 17.91
N GLY A 214 6.76 5.28 19.06
CA GLY A 214 6.99 6.66 19.53
C GLY A 214 5.71 7.48 19.64
N GLU A 215 5.75 8.72 19.15
CA GLU A 215 4.67 9.70 19.26
C GLU A 215 3.51 9.46 18.26
N GLN A 216 3.58 8.44 17.42
CA GLN A 216 2.58 8.16 16.39
C GLN A 216 2.04 6.71 16.47
N PRO A 217 1.32 6.35 17.52
CA PRO A 217 0.87 4.98 17.75
C PRO A 217 -0.09 4.46 16.67
N ASP A 218 -0.89 5.34 16.09
CA ASP A 218 -1.83 4.97 15.03
C ASP A 218 -1.14 4.62 13.72
N LEU A 219 -0.09 5.34 13.33
CA LEU A 219 0.71 5.00 12.15
C LEU A 219 1.49 3.69 12.36
N ALA A 220 2.00 3.45 13.56
CA ALA A 220 2.64 2.18 13.90
C ALA A 220 1.64 1.02 13.81
N ARG A 221 0.39 1.22 14.22
CA ARG A 221 -0.70 0.25 14.04
C ARG A 221 -0.98 -0.01 12.57
N ILE A 222 -1.12 1.02 11.74
CA ILE A 222 -1.35 0.90 10.30
C ILE A 222 -0.25 0.05 9.65
N ARG A 223 1.02 0.28 9.99
CA ARG A 223 2.14 -0.52 9.48
C ARG A 223 2.01 -2.00 9.87
N ARG A 224 1.71 -2.29 11.15
CA ARG A 224 1.49 -3.67 11.60
C ARG A 224 0.32 -4.33 10.87
N GLN A 225 -0.77 -3.61 10.62
CA GLN A 225 -1.90 -4.12 9.83
C GLN A 225 -1.47 -4.48 8.41
N GLN A 226 -0.74 -3.59 7.74
CA GLN A 226 -0.23 -3.82 6.39
C GLN A 226 0.77 -4.99 6.33
N ASP A 227 1.69 -5.10 7.31
CA ASP A 227 2.62 -6.20 7.39
C ASP A 227 1.90 -7.53 7.65
N PHE A 228 0.90 -7.52 8.53
CA PHE A 228 0.11 -8.71 8.83
C PHE A 228 -0.67 -9.22 7.61
N ILE A 229 -1.18 -8.32 6.74
CA ILE A 229 -1.83 -8.70 5.48
C ILE A 229 -0.87 -9.53 4.62
N VAL A 230 0.39 -9.10 4.47
CA VAL A 230 1.39 -9.84 3.69
C VAL A 230 1.65 -11.22 4.30
N LEU A 231 1.83 -11.29 5.63
CA LEU A 231 2.05 -12.56 6.34
C LEU A 231 0.84 -13.50 6.22
N ALA A 232 -0.36 -12.96 6.28
CA ALA A 232 -1.59 -13.74 6.11
C ALA A 232 -1.75 -14.26 4.67
N LEU A 233 -1.39 -13.45 3.66
CA LEU A 233 -1.36 -13.86 2.26
C LEU A 233 -0.32 -14.96 2.02
N ASP A 234 0.90 -14.81 2.52
CA ASP A 234 1.93 -15.85 2.49
C ASP A 234 1.43 -17.17 3.11
N ARG A 235 0.79 -17.04 4.28
CA ARG A 235 0.20 -18.18 4.97
C ARG A 235 -0.90 -18.84 4.16
N ALA A 236 -1.82 -18.05 3.58
CA ALA A 236 -2.91 -18.54 2.75
C ALA A 236 -2.37 -19.30 1.53
N ILE A 237 -1.39 -18.74 0.83
CA ILE A 237 -0.74 -19.37 -0.32
C ILE A 237 -0.02 -20.63 0.09
N GLY A 238 0.75 -20.61 1.20
CA GLY A 238 1.44 -21.77 1.75
C GLY A 238 0.48 -22.90 2.17
N ARG A 239 -0.77 -22.55 2.50
CA ARG A 239 -1.86 -23.50 2.79
C ARG A 239 -2.63 -23.96 1.56
N GLY A 240 -2.26 -23.48 0.38
CA GLY A 240 -2.87 -23.87 -0.89
C GLY A 240 -4.06 -23.02 -1.28
N ALA A 241 -4.13 -21.74 -0.87
CA ALA A 241 -5.19 -20.82 -1.29
C ALA A 241 -5.25 -20.62 -2.82
N ARG A 242 -4.17 -20.95 -3.54
CA ARG A 242 -4.18 -21.08 -5.00
C ARG A 242 -5.06 -22.23 -5.50
N ASN A 243 -5.44 -23.14 -4.61
CA ASN A 243 -6.40 -24.19 -4.91
C ASN A 243 -7.81 -23.70 -4.56
N LEU A 244 -8.70 -23.80 -5.51
CA LEU A 244 -10.09 -23.36 -5.38
C LEU A 244 -10.81 -23.94 -4.15
N THR A 245 -10.50 -25.18 -3.74
CA THR A 245 -11.12 -25.80 -2.55
C THR A 245 -10.71 -25.11 -1.25
N THR A 246 -9.43 -24.74 -1.13
CA THR A 246 -8.95 -24.01 0.06
C THR A 246 -9.48 -22.59 0.08
N MET A 247 -9.55 -21.95 -1.10
CA MET A 247 -10.11 -20.60 -1.24
C MET A 247 -11.59 -20.58 -0.87
N SER A 248 -12.39 -21.56 -1.33
CA SER A 248 -13.80 -21.68 -0.91
C SER A 248 -13.94 -21.78 0.60
N SER A 249 -13.10 -22.58 1.28
CA SER A 249 -13.18 -22.71 2.73
C SER A 249 -12.79 -21.46 3.49
N LEU A 250 -11.90 -20.62 2.94
CA LEU A 250 -11.56 -19.30 3.50
C LEU A 250 -12.73 -18.31 3.34
N ILE A 251 -13.38 -18.32 2.17
CA ILE A 251 -14.57 -17.51 1.92
C ILE A 251 -15.70 -17.94 2.86
N ASP A 252 -15.98 -19.23 2.96
CA ASP A 252 -17.03 -19.76 3.85
C ASP A 252 -16.79 -19.38 5.32
N ALA A 253 -15.54 -19.37 5.77
CA ALA A 253 -15.20 -19.00 7.14
C ALA A 253 -15.54 -17.55 7.48
N GLY A 254 -15.32 -16.62 6.54
CA GLY A 254 -15.60 -15.19 6.73
C GLY A 254 -17.01 -14.75 6.30
N ALA A 255 -17.74 -15.56 5.52
CA ALA A 255 -18.91 -15.15 4.77
C ALA A 255 -20.04 -14.52 5.61
N GLN A 256 -20.23 -14.93 6.86
CA GLN A 256 -21.32 -14.42 7.71
C GLN A 256 -21.01 -13.07 8.36
N SER A 257 -19.75 -12.68 8.38
CA SER A 257 -19.25 -11.46 9.06
C SER A 257 -18.57 -10.49 8.09
N VAL A 258 -18.74 -10.73 6.80
CA VAL A 258 -18.35 -9.83 5.70
C VAL A 258 -19.61 -9.22 5.12
N VAL A 259 -19.54 -7.95 4.73
CA VAL A 259 -20.59 -7.24 3.98
C VAL A 259 -19.99 -6.73 2.69
N LEU A 260 -20.62 -7.01 1.56
CA LEU A 260 -20.22 -6.56 0.25
C LEU A 260 -21.25 -5.58 -0.32
N ASP A 261 -20.86 -4.74 -1.27
CA ASP A 261 -21.83 -3.99 -2.06
C ASP A 261 -22.65 -4.92 -2.98
N GLN A 262 -23.78 -4.43 -3.47
CA GLN A 262 -24.64 -5.21 -4.36
C GLN A 262 -24.07 -5.41 -5.76
N GLY A 263 -23.15 -4.52 -6.20
CA GLY A 263 -22.53 -4.56 -7.51
C GLY A 263 -21.46 -5.66 -7.64
N LEU A 264 -20.78 -6.01 -6.54
CA LEU A 264 -19.72 -7.02 -6.54
C LEU A 264 -20.31 -8.43 -6.72
N THR A 265 -20.24 -8.94 -7.91
CA THR A 265 -20.84 -10.24 -8.27
C THR A 265 -19.95 -11.42 -7.90
N PRO A 266 -20.53 -12.63 -7.67
CA PRO A 266 -19.73 -13.84 -7.50
C PRO A 266 -18.82 -14.16 -8.69
N ALA A 267 -19.27 -13.86 -9.92
CA ALA A 267 -18.47 -14.08 -11.12
C ALA A 267 -17.21 -13.20 -11.13
N GLU A 268 -17.35 -11.93 -10.79
CA GLU A 268 -16.26 -10.97 -10.72
C GLU A 268 -15.21 -11.34 -9.65
N LEU A 269 -15.67 -11.78 -8.48
CA LEU A 269 -14.77 -12.30 -7.43
C LEU A 269 -13.99 -13.53 -7.90
N ILE A 270 -14.61 -14.42 -8.66
CA ILE A 270 -13.95 -15.61 -9.23
C ILE A 270 -12.93 -15.17 -10.28
N ASP A 271 -13.28 -14.27 -11.19
CA ASP A 271 -12.39 -13.75 -12.22
C ASP A 271 -11.15 -13.07 -11.62
N LEU A 272 -11.35 -12.26 -10.56
CA LEU A 272 -10.25 -11.66 -9.79
C LEU A 272 -9.37 -12.74 -9.15
N ALA A 273 -9.97 -13.73 -8.50
CA ALA A 273 -9.24 -14.80 -7.85
C ALA A 273 -8.41 -15.64 -8.86
N GLU A 274 -8.97 -15.91 -10.06
CA GLU A 274 -8.25 -16.60 -11.13
C GLU A 274 -7.05 -15.78 -11.65
N ALA A 275 -7.21 -14.46 -11.81
CA ALA A 275 -6.14 -13.57 -12.23
C ALA A 275 -4.95 -13.57 -11.26
N PHE A 276 -5.23 -13.80 -9.96
CA PHE A 276 -4.23 -13.79 -8.90
C PHE A 276 -3.73 -15.18 -8.47
N THR A 277 -4.00 -16.22 -9.25
CA THR A 277 -3.52 -17.59 -8.94
C THR A 277 -2.00 -17.65 -8.73
N ASP A 278 -1.24 -16.87 -9.50
CA ASP A 278 0.23 -16.81 -9.45
C ASP A 278 0.76 -15.52 -8.74
N PHE A 279 -0.10 -14.82 -8.00
CA PHE A 279 0.29 -13.59 -7.30
C PHE A 279 1.39 -13.84 -6.27
N ASP A 280 2.37 -12.94 -6.24
CA ASP A 280 3.43 -12.91 -5.25
C ASP A 280 3.10 -11.88 -4.17
N PRO A 281 2.87 -12.30 -2.90
CA PRO A 281 2.57 -11.37 -1.81
C PRO A 281 3.64 -10.29 -1.59
N ASP A 282 4.91 -10.56 -1.94
CA ASP A 282 5.98 -9.58 -1.85
C ASP A 282 5.86 -8.45 -2.89
N SER A 283 5.06 -8.66 -3.94
CA SER A 283 4.74 -7.61 -4.92
C SER A 283 3.65 -6.64 -4.45
N LEU A 284 2.96 -6.93 -3.34
CA LEU A 284 1.94 -6.06 -2.77
C LEU A 284 2.55 -4.73 -2.32
N GLN A 285 2.04 -3.65 -2.88
CA GLN A 285 2.52 -2.31 -2.59
C GLN A 285 1.64 -1.66 -1.53
N ARG A 286 2.27 -1.06 -0.53
CA ARG A 286 1.61 -0.53 0.66
C ARG A 286 1.94 0.92 0.85
N PHE A 287 0.91 1.74 1.00
CA PHE A 287 1.02 3.18 1.17
C PHE A 287 0.29 3.65 2.42
N SER A 288 0.75 4.74 2.97
CA SER A 288 0.06 5.52 3.99
C SER A 288 0.13 6.98 3.61
N LEU A 289 -0.94 7.73 3.83
CA LEU A 289 -0.95 9.16 3.60
C LEU A 289 0.00 9.89 4.56
N GLU A 290 0.69 10.88 4.04
CA GLU A 290 1.35 11.89 4.88
C GLU A 290 0.31 12.73 5.59
N VAL A 291 0.41 12.80 6.90
CA VAL A 291 -0.52 13.56 7.74
C VAL A 291 0.22 14.33 8.81
N ILE A 292 -0.35 15.43 9.26
CA ILE A 292 0.13 16.19 10.41
C ILE A 292 -0.79 15.85 11.59
N PRO A 293 -0.29 15.21 12.66
CA PRO A 293 -1.07 14.97 13.85
C PRO A 293 -1.28 16.27 14.63
N GLU A 294 -2.46 16.45 15.19
CA GLU A 294 -2.79 17.54 16.10
C GLU A 294 -3.54 16.98 17.31
N GLN A 295 -3.08 17.35 18.51
CA GLN A 295 -3.70 16.93 19.76
C GLN A 295 -4.76 17.95 20.19
N ASP A 296 -5.81 17.45 20.83
CA ASP A 296 -6.87 18.28 21.41
C ASP A 296 -7.52 19.27 20.40
N TYR A 297 -7.63 18.85 19.11
CA TYR A 297 -8.23 19.70 18.08
C TYR A 297 -9.72 19.91 18.33
N ARG A 298 -10.08 21.12 18.77
CA ARG A 298 -11.47 21.54 19.08
C ARG A 298 -12.18 20.52 20.02
N ASP A 299 -13.35 20.01 19.59
CA ASP A 299 -14.15 19.00 20.28
C ASP A 299 -13.91 17.57 19.76
N LEU A 300 -12.89 17.40 18.89
CA LEU A 300 -12.60 16.13 18.22
C LEU A 300 -11.50 15.31 18.93
N GLY A 301 -10.77 15.91 19.88
CA GLY A 301 -9.60 15.29 20.49
C GLY A 301 -8.44 15.16 19.49
N ASP A 302 -7.65 14.11 19.58
CA ASP A 302 -6.50 13.89 18.70
C ASP A 302 -6.97 13.58 17.27
N VAL A 303 -6.40 14.28 16.31
CA VAL A 303 -6.76 14.19 14.87
C VAL A 303 -5.52 14.11 14.00
N ALA A 304 -5.73 13.84 12.72
CA ALA A 304 -4.74 13.93 11.67
C ALA A 304 -5.25 14.88 10.57
N HIS A 305 -4.37 15.73 10.05
CA HIS A 305 -4.67 16.60 8.92
C HIS A 305 -3.97 16.11 7.67
N PHE A 306 -4.70 16.07 6.55
CA PHE A 306 -4.15 15.70 5.25
C PHE A 306 -3.13 16.74 4.78
N VAL A 307 -1.94 16.25 4.40
CA VAL A 307 -0.92 17.12 3.78
C VAL A 307 -1.22 17.24 2.29
N GLN A 308 -1.57 18.45 1.87
CA GLN A 308 -1.64 18.76 0.44
C GLN A 308 -0.21 18.85 -0.09
N GLY A 309 0.27 17.80 -0.69
CA GLY A 309 1.64 17.70 -1.18
C GLY A 309 1.79 16.62 -2.25
N PRO A 310 2.90 16.66 -2.99
CA PRO A 310 3.11 15.78 -4.13
C PRO A 310 3.14 14.30 -3.74
N VAL A 311 3.70 13.98 -2.59
CA VAL A 311 3.75 12.60 -2.09
C VAL A 311 2.35 12.00 -2.00
N ASN A 312 1.41 12.71 -1.36
CA ASN A 312 0.04 12.24 -1.27
C ASN A 312 -0.67 12.27 -2.62
N GLN A 313 -0.36 13.25 -3.48
CA GLN A 313 -0.93 13.30 -4.83
C GLN A 313 -0.48 12.13 -5.67
N GLU A 314 0.81 11.78 -5.66
CA GLU A 314 1.35 10.64 -6.38
C GLU A 314 0.71 9.32 -5.92
N ILE A 315 0.57 9.11 -4.60
CA ILE A 315 -0.13 7.96 -4.07
C ILE A 315 -1.59 7.94 -4.55
N LEU A 316 -2.30 9.07 -4.47
CA LEU A 316 -3.70 9.15 -4.89
C LEU A 316 -3.88 8.98 -6.40
N ASP A 317 -2.92 9.42 -7.21
CA ASP A 317 -2.95 9.26 -8.66
C ASP A 317 -2.91 7.79 -9.08
N ILE A 318 -2.21 6.92 -8.32
CA ILE A 318 -2.31 5.47 -8.51
C ILE A 318 -3.77 5.02 -8.42
N PHE A 319 -4.49 5.43 -7.37
CA PHE A 319 -5.88 5.03 -7.15
C PHE A 319 -6.88 5.75 -8.05
N ARG A 320 -6.53 6.92 -8.58
CA ARG A 320 -7.32 7.64 -9.59
C ARG A 320 -7.15 7.03 -10.99
N GLY A 321 -6.15 6.16 -11.18
CA GLY A 321 -5.78 5.63 -12.49
C GLY A 321 -5.07 6.66 -13.38
N ALA A 322 -4.65 7.79 -12.82
CA ALA A 322 -3.94 8.84 -13.54
C ALA A 322 -2.46 8.52 -13.75
N ALA A 323 -1.91 7.63 -12.93
CA ALA A 323 -0.49 7.25 -12.94
C ALA A 323 -0.18 5.98 -13.73
N ASP A 324 -1.11 5.43 -14.53
CA ASP A 324 -1.00 4.12 -15.19
C ASP A 324 -0.43 2.99 -14.29
N GLY A 325 -0.49 3.19 -12.98
CA GLY A 325 0.03 2.29 -11.96
C GLY A 325 1.56 2.27 -11.83
N LEU A 326 2.28 3.14 -12.53
CA LEU A 326 3.74 3.24 -12.46
C LEU A 326 4.17 3.97 -11.19
N ALA A 327 5.13 3.38 -10.51
CA ALA A 327 5.81 3.98 -9.37
C ALA A 327 7.33 4.07 -9.63
N PRO A 328 8.07 4.92 -8.89
CA PRO A 328 9.50 5.09 -9.10
C PRO A 328 10.30 3.78 -9.17
N TYR A 329 9.97 2.78 -8.36
CA TYR A 329 10.65 1.47 -8.36
C TYR A 329 10.32 0.59 -9.57
N ASP A 330 9.37 0.94 -10.42
CA ASP A 330 9.11 0.28 -11.70
C ASP A 330 10.00 0.84 -12.80
N VAL A 331 10.55 2.04 -12.59
CA VAL A 331 11.35 2.77 -13.59
C VAL A 331 12.83 2.49 -13.40
N ARG A 332 13.44 1.99 -14.47
CA ARG A 332 14.87 1.67 -14.55
C ARG A 332 15.53 2.56 -15.59
N PHE A 333 16.62 3.22 -15.19
CA PHE A 333 17.35 4.09 -16.11
C PHE A 333 18.81 4.27 -15.72
N SER A 334 19.60 4.74 -16.68
CA SER A 334 20.96 5.21 -16.42
C SER A 334 20.99 6.75 -16.36
N VAL A 335 21.89 7.30 -15.51
CA VAL A 335 22.11 8.74 -15.40
C VAL A 335 23.44 9.12 -16.04
N VAL A 336 23.43 10.14 -16.87
CA VAL A 336 24.62 10.67 -17.52
C VAL A 336 24.63 12.20 -17.42
N GLY A 337 25.81 12.79 -17.24
CA GLY A 337 25.93 14.25 -17.11
C GLY A 337 27.36 14.73 -17.24
N PRO A 338 27.58 16.05 -17.31
CA PRO A 338 28.89 16.64 -17.52
C PRO A 338 29.84 16.52 -16.30
N ASP A 339 29.28 16.42 -15.10
CA ASP A 339 29.98 16.26 -13.85
C ASP A 339 29.59 14.97 -13.14
N ILE A 340 30.56 14.09 -12.90
CA ILE A 340 30.29 12.79 -12.26
C ILE A 340 29.81 12.94 -10.81
N LEU A 341 30.26 13.96 -10.08
CA LEU A 341 29.85 14.19 -8.71
C LEU A 341 28.34 14.60 -8.65
N MET A 342 27.90 15.41 -9.61
CA MET A 342 26.50 15.76 -9.77
C MET A 342 25.68 14.53 -10.15
N VAL A 343 26.14 13.74 -11.12
CA VAL A 343 25.48 12.49 -11.54
C VAL A 343 25.33 11.52 -10.38
N ASP A 344 26.37 11.34 -9.56
CA ASP A 344 26.33 10.43 -8.42
C ASP A 344 25.38 10.96 -7.34
N ALA A 345 25.39 12.26 -7.05
CA ALA A 345 24.49 12.88 -6.06
C ALA A 345 23.02 12.78 -6.48
N ASP A 346 22.70 13.11 -7.73
CA ASP A 346 21.35 13.06 -8.25
C ASP A 346 20.83 11.61 -8.35
N ALA A 347 21.69 10.68 -8.75
CA ALA A 347 21.36 9.26 -8.77
C ALA A 347 21.06 8.73 -7.35
N GLU A 348 21.81 9.16 -6.33
CA GLU A 348 21.53 8.80 -4.93
C GLU A 348 20.20 9.35 -4.46
N VAL A 349 19.86 10.60 -4.80
CA VAL A 349 18.57 11.21 -4.49
C VAL A 349 17.45 10.44 -5.18
N LEU A 350 17.53 10.18 -6.49
CA LEU A 350 16.51 9.43 -7.23
C LEU A 350 16.35 8.00 -6.72
N ALA A 351 17.45 7.33 -6.36
CA ALA A 351 17.39 6.01 -5.74
C ALA A 351 16.72 6.05 -4.36
N SER A 352 16.89 7.10 -3.57
CA SER A 352 16.24 7.27 -2.27
C SER A 352 14.72 7.45 -2.39
N VAL A 353 14.25 7.98 -3.52
CA VAL A 353 12.82 8.09 -3.86
C VAL A 353 12.25 6.74 -4.37
N GLY A 354 13.11 5.79 -4.71
CA GLY A 354 12.71 4.44 -5.10
C GLY A 354 13.06 4.07 -6.55
N PHE A 355 13.59 4.96 -7.35
CA PHE A 355 14.01 4.65 -8.71
C PHE A 355 15.16 3.64 -8.75
N ILE A 356 15.23 2.84 -9.82
CA ILE A 356 16.30 1.85 -10.00
C ILE A 356 17.34 2.39 -10.98
N ILE A 357 18.48 2.77 -10.44
CA ILE A 357 19.60 3.28 -11.24
C ILE A 357 20.42 2.11 -11.79
N THR A 358 20.46 1.96 -13.12
CA THR A 358 21.18 0.88 -13.81
C THR A 358 22.62 1.24 -14.14
N GLY A 359 22.96 2.53 -14.16
CA GLY A 359 24.31 3.00 -14.42
C GLY A 359 24.47 4.51 -14.25
N GLN A 360 25.71 4.93 -14.02
CA GLN A 360 26.11 6.34 -13.89
C GLN A 360 27.34 6.58 -14.77
N ARG A 361 27.31 7.62 -15.58
CA ARG A 361 28.42 7.91 -16.51
C ARG A 361 28.64 9.40 -16.66
N GLN A 362 29.88 9.80 -16.77
CA GLN A 362 30.26 11.18 -17.13
C GLN A 362 30.29 11.34 -18.66
N LEU A 363 29.60 12.38 -19.16
CA LEU A 363 29.72 12.82 -20.56
C LEU A 363 30.86 13.86 -20.69
N ILE A 364 31.59 13.80 -21.80
CA ILE A 364 32.71 14.71 -22.07
C ILE A 364 32.20 16.10 -22.50
N SER A 365 31.00 16.23 -23.00
CA SER A 365 30.34 17.51 -23.29
C SER A 365 28.80 17.35 -23.27
N SER A 366 28.17 18.13 -22.42
CA SER A 366 26.72 18.33 -22.44
C SER A 366 26.46 19.84 -22.35
N SER A 367 26.11 20.47 -23.46
CA SER A 367 25.83 21.91 -23.52
C SER A 367 24.33 22.19 -23.83
N GLY A 368 23.53 21.15 -23.91
CA GLY A 368 22.09 21.20 -24.15
C GLY A 368 21.27 21.18 -22.85
N PRO A 369 19.93 21.24 -22.99
CA PRO A 369 19.02 21.03 -21.87
C PRO A 369 19.07 19.59 -21.36
N SER A 370 18.51 19.39 -20.17
CA SER A 370 18.26 18.06 -19.63
C SER A 370 17.25 17.30 -20.47
N VAL A 371 17.49 16.00 -20.70
CA VAL A 371 16.67 15.16 -21.57
C VAL A 371 16.49 13.79 -20.95
N VAL A 372 15.28 13.26 -21.01
CA VAL A 372 15.02 11.83 -20.79
C VAL A 372 14.87 11.15 -22.14
N VAL A 373 15.83 10.30 -22.47
CA VAL A 373 15.77 9.44 -23.66
C VAL A 373 15.06 8.15 -23.29
N HIS A 374 14.04 7.76 -24.07
CA HIS A 374 13.25 6.57 -23.77
C HIS A 374 13.05 5.69 -25.02
N PRO A 375 12.93 4.37 -24.83
CA PRO A 375 12.55 3.47 -25.93
C PRO A 375 11.07 3.66 -26.30
N PRO A 376 10.66 3.19 -27.50
CA PRO A 376 9.25 3.16 -27.89
C PRO A 376 8.38 2.44 -26.84
N GLY A 377 7.28 3.06 -26.45
CA GLY A 377 6.32 2.52 -25.46
C GLY A 377 6.64 2.79 -24.00
N ALA A 378 7.78 3.44 -23.68
CA ALA A 378 8.16 3.78 -22.30
C ALA A 378 7.97 5.29 -21.99
N ILE A 379 6.97 5.91 -22.63
CA ILE A 379 6.67 7.34 -22.43
C ILE A 379 6.18 7.61 -21.00
N ALA A 380 5.40 6.71 -20.41
CA ALA A 380 4.85 6.89 -19.07
C ALA A 380 5.95 6.85 -18.01
N GLU A 381 6.92 5.94 -18.16
CA GLU A 381 8.09 5.87 -17.29
C GLU A 381 8.97 7.12 -17.41
N ALA A 382 9.09 7.65 -18.64
CA ALA A 382 9.83 8.88 -18.89
C ALA A 382 9.11 10.11 -18.30
N GLU A 383 7.80 10.20 -18.41
CA GLU A 383 6.98 11.24 -17.78
C GLU A 383 7.10 11.18 -16.26
N LEU A 384 7.01 9.98 -15.66
CA LEU A 384 7.18 9.82 -14.22
C LEU A 384 8.57 10.32 -13.75
N LEU A 385 9.64 9.94 -14.44
CA LEU A 385 10.99 10.42 -14.11
C LEU A 385 11.10 11.94 -14.26
N ALA A 386 10.52 12.51 -15.32
CA ALA A 386 10.58 13.94 -15.59
C ALA A 386 9.94 14.80 -14.49
N ARG A 387 8.95 14.27 -13.76
CA ARG A 387 8.29 14.96 -12.63
C ARG A 387 9.24 15.32 -11.49
N PHE A 388 10.32 14.58 -11.35
CA PHE A 388 11.29 14.75 -10.28
C PHE A 388 12.46 15.68 -10.62
N LEU A 389 12.49 16.27 -11.80
CA LEU A 389 13.59 17.14 -12.23
C LEU A 389 13.15 18.60 -12.34
N VAL A 390 14.05 19.49 -11.94
CA VAL A 390 13.87 20.95 -12.07
C VAL A 390 15.07 21.55 -12.80
N PRO A 391 14.83 22.23 -13.92
CA PRO A 391 13.56 22.28 -14.67
C PRO A 391 13.15 20.93 -15.24
N THR A 392 11.87 20.76 -15.58
CA THR A 392 11.38 19.56 -16.23
C THR A 392 12.16 19.29 -17.52
N PRO A 393 12.70 18.08 -17.75
CA PRO A 393 13.51 17.77 -18.93
C PRO A 393 12.62 17.60 -20.18
N ALA A 394 13.22 17.70 -21.34
CA ALA A 394 12.58 17.25 -22.59
C ALA A 394 12.54 15.71 -22.64
N LEU A 395 11.49 15.16 -23.28
CA LEU A 395 11.42 13.70 -23.58
C LEU A 395 11.77 13.46 -25.05
N VAL A 396 12.64 12.49 -25.30
CA VAL A 396 13.04 12.12 -26.66
C VAL A 396 12.95 10.61 -26.84
N GLU A 397 12.11 10.18 -27.78
CA GLU A 397 12.05 8.76 -28.16
C GLU A 397 13.24 8.38 -29.04
N ASP A 398 13.99 7.35 -28.62
CA ASP A 398 15.03 6.72 -29.45
C ASP A 398 14.61 5.27 -29.76
N PRO A 399 14.28 4.97 -31.04
CA PRO A 399 13.92 3.60 -31.45
C PRO A 399 15.02 2.55 -31.22
N THR A 400 16.26 2.99 -30.96
CA THR A 400 17.41 2.09 -30.72
C THR A 400 17.70 1.92 -29.24
N ALA A 401 17.12 2.75 -28.37
CA ALA A 401 17.27 2.62 -26.93
C ALA A 401 16.60 1.34 -26.42
N THR A 402 17.23 0.71 -25.42
CA THR A 402 16.71 -0.50 -24.76
C THR A 402 16.30 -0.22 -23.30
N GLU A 403 16.67 0.92 -22.76
CA GLU A 403 16.35 1.40 -21.43
C GLU A 403 16.27 2.93 -21.42
N LEU A 404 15.67 3.51 -20.37
CA LEU A 404 15.66 4.95 -20.20
C LEU A 404 17.06 5.46 -19.87
N THR A 405 17.38 6.66 -20.35
CA THR A 405 18.60 7.37 -20.00
C THR A 405 18.27 8.82 -19.63
N LEU A 406 18.54 9.21 -18.39
CA LEU A 406 18.50 10.60 -17.97
C LEU A 406 19.81 11.28 -18.34
N VAL A 407 19.74 12.29 -19.18
CA VAL A 407 20.88 13.13 -19.56
C VAL A 407 20.72 14.46 -18.84
N LEU A 408 21.58 14.72 -17.85
CA LEU A 408 21.61 15.99 -17.13
C LEU A 408 22.29 17.04 -18.01
N GLY A 409 21.58 18.12 -18.28
CA GLY A 409 22.02 19.23 -19.12
C GLY A 409 22.68 20.35 -18.31
N SER A 410 23.01 21.44 -19.02
CA SER A 410 23.53 22.65 -18.39
C SER A 410 22.45 23.50 -17.68
N ASP A 411 21.20 23.19 -17.89
CA ASP A 411 20.02 23.80 -17.28
C ASP A 411 19.56 23.09 -16.00
N HIS A 412 20.14 21.93 -15.69
CA HIS A 412 19.78 21.17 -14.51
C HIS A 412 20.11 21.95 -13.24
N GLU A 413 19.10 22.15 -12.40
CA GLU A 413 19.24 22.89 -11.15
C GLU A 413 19.24 21.94 -9.94
N GLN A 414 18.27 21.01 -9.90
CA GLN A 414 18.11 20.06 -8.77
C GLN A 414 17.14 18.93 -9.09
N ILE A 415 17.20 17.88 -8.28
CA ILE A 415 16.14 16.88 -8.18
C ILE A 415 15.09 17.42 -7.20
N SER A 416 13.82 17.43 -7.61
CA SER A 416 12.72 17.79 -6.74
C SER A 416 12.41 16.63 -5.80
N PHE A 417 13.02 16.64 -4.64
CA PHE A 417 12.82 15.60 -3.63
C PHE A 417 11.44 15.68 -2.98
N PHE A 418 10.86 16.88 -2.89
CA PHE A 418 9.64 17.14 -2.12
C PHE A 418 8.42 17.49 -2.95
N LEU A 419 8.57 17.74 -4.25
CA LEU A 419 7.49 18.26 -5.08
C LEU A 419 7.64 17.81 -6.54
N PRO A 420 7.41 16.53 -6.89
CA PRO A 420 7.19 16.23 -8.29
C PRO A 420 6.00 17.04 -8.78
N LEU A 421 6.14 17.68 -9.94
CA LEU A 421 5.03 18.35 -10.62
C LEU A 421 3.87 17.34 -10.79
N ASP A 422 2.64 17.84 -10.82
CA ASP A 422 1.55 16.95 -11.24
C ASP A 422 1.74 16.53 -12.71
N LEU A 423 1.02 15.49 -13.13
CA LEU A 423 1.24 14.90 -14.45
C LEU A 423 0.85 15.89 -15.58
N ASP A 424 -0.19 16.68 -15.38
CA ASP A 424 -0.65 17.63 -16.41
C ASP A 424 0.30 18.81 -16.52
N GLU A 425 0.80 19.37 -15.40
CA GLU A 425 1.85 20.39 -15.37
C GLU A 425 3.14 19.87 -16.01
N THR A 426 3.52 18.63 -15.73
CA THR A 426 4.69 17.98 -16.34
C THR A 426 4.54 17.86 -17.86
N ARG A 427 3.40 17.41 -18.36
CA ARG A 427 3.10 17.31 -19.80
C ARG A 427 3.10 18.67 -20.50
N GLU A 428 2.57 19.70 -19.84
CA GLU A 428 2.61 21.06 -20.35
C GLU A 428 4.06 21.57 -20.43
N ALA A 429 4.87 21.34 -19.40
CA ALA A 429 6.28 21.71 -19.38
C ALA A 429 7.09 20.95 -20.44
N ILE A 430 6.87 19.64 -20.62
CA ILE A 430 7.49 18.82 -21.68
C ILE A 430 7.10 19.39 -23.05
N ALA A 431 5.83 19.69 -23.28
CA ALA A 431 5.34 20.23 -24.55
C ALA A 431 5.98 21.59 -24.89
N ALA A 432 6.34 22.38 -23.89
CA ALA A 432 6.98 23.68 -24.05
C ALA A 432 8.41 23.60 -24.62
N HIS A 433 9.10 22.46 -24.47
CA HIS A 433 10.44 22.27 -25.04
C HIS A 433 10.45 22.19 -26.57
N GLY A 434 9.32 21.81 -27.19
CA GLY A 434 9.25 21.54 -28.63
C GLY A 434 10.08 20.30 -29.04
N SER A 435 10.57 20.27 -30.28
CA SER A 435 11.44 19.15 -30.74
C SER A 435 12.89 19.39 -30.29
N VAL A 436 13.41 18.44 -29.50
CA VAL A 436 14.83 18.41 -29.09
C VAL A 436 15.50 17.25 -29.80
N ASP A 437 16.70 17.48 -30.34
CA ASP A 437 17.48 16.42 -31.00
C ASP A 437 18.08 15.46 -29.96
N LEU A 438 18.26 14.21 -30.36
CA LEU A 438 18.95 13.19 -29.55
C LEU A 438 20.33 13.70 -29.13
N PRO A 439 20.65 13.68 -27.81
CA PRO A 439 21.98 14.08 -27.36
C PRO A 439 23.06 13.11 -27.84
N GLU A 440 24.18 13.66 -28.35
CA GLU A 440 25.34 12.83 -28.69
C GLU A 440 25.95 12.23 -27.41
N LEU A 441 25.64 10.98 -27.11
CA LEU A 441 26.26 10.25 -26.00
C LEU A 441 27.71 9.88 -26.39
N GLY A 442 28.65 10.78 -26.12
CA GLY A 442 30.06 10.57 -26.42
C GLY A 442 30.68 9.36 -25.72
N THR A 443 31.79 8.84 -26.23
CA THR A 443 32.48 7.63 -25.73
C THR A 443 32.96 7.80 -24.29
N THR A 444 32.50 6.89 -23.44
CA THR A 444 32.56 6.85 -21.98
C THR A 444 33.92 6.39 -21.43
N SER A 445 34.37 7.00 -20.31
CA SER A 445 35.27 6.33 -19.39
C SER A 445 34.47 5.68 -18.27
N THR A 446 34.47 4.36 -18.21
CA THR A 446 33.85 3.55 -17.14
C THR A 446 34.75 3.58 -15.90
N SER A 447 34.29 4.14 -14.80
CA SER A 447 34.81 3.84 -13.47
C SER A 447 34.02 2.69 -12.86
N SER A 448 34.68 1.54 -12.66
CA SER A 448 34.13 0.44 -11.87
C SER A 448 34.02 0.84 -10.39
N PRO A 449 32.94 0.45 -9.67
CA PRO A 449 32.86 0.71 -8.25
C PRO A 449 33.91 -0.09 -7.50
N ALA A 450 34.79 0.61 -6.77
CA ALA A 450 35.75 0.00 -5.87
C ALA A 450 35.05 -0.47 -4.61
N SER A 451 35.11 -1.78 -4.38
CA SER A 451 34.72 -2.46 -3.16
C SER A 451 35.60 -2.01 -1.98
N GLY A 452 34.97 -1.55 -0.92
CA GLY A 452 35.41 -1.72 0.47
C GLY A 452 36.49 -0.78 0.99
N ALA A 453 36.14 -0.03 2.01
CA ALA A 453 36.95 0.05 3.23
C ALA A 453 36.19 0.78 4.35
N THR A 454 35.98 0.04 5.40
CA THR A 454 35.68 0.48 6.76
C THR A 454 36.70 1.51 7.24
N SER A 455 36.29 2.65 7.77
CA SER A 455 37.08 3.38 8.74
C SER A 455 36.21 4.10 9.75
N THR A 456 36.27 3.57 10.96
CA THR A 456 35.90 4.20 12.22
C THR A 456 36.71 5.47 12.44
N THR A 457 36.06 6.57 12.81
CA THR A 457 36.67 7.58 13.68
C THR A 457 35.64 8.31 14.54
N SER A 458 36.06 8.49 15.77
CA SER A 458 35.33 8.88 16.98
C SER A 458 34.98 10.37 17.03
N ALA A 459 33.87 10.62 17.68
CA ALA A 459 33.44 11.66 18.63
C ALA A 459 34.22 13.01 18.73
N SER A 460 33.46 14.09 18.73
CA SER A 460 33.51 15.07 19.83
C SER A 460 32.27 15.97 19.85
N ASN A 461 31.82 16.23 21.08
CA ASN A 461 30.74 17.08 21.53
C ASN A 461 30.80 18.53 21.06
N GLU A 462 29.65 19.20 20.89
CA GLU A 462 29.17 20.30 21.78
C GLU A 462 27.92 20.98 21.22
N THR A 463 26.89 20.96 22.07
CA THR A 463 25.97 21.99 22.60
C THR A 463 25.15 22.92 21.70
N ASP A 464 23.86 22.90 22.09
CA ASP A 464 22.85 23.98 22.13
C ASP A 464 22.23 24.53 20.84
N GLY A 465 20.93 24.31 20.75
CA GLY A 465 20.01 25.02 19.88
C GLY A 465 18.66 24.28 19.80
N ALA A 466 17.71 24.66 20.65
CA ALA A 466 16.35 24.15 20.57
C ALA A 466 15.70 24.63 19.27
N GLU A 467 15.68 23.79 18.25
CA GLU A 467 14.83 23.94 17.06
C GLU A 467 13.74 22.88 17.11
N THR A 468 12.51 23.34 17.01
CA THR A 468 11.30 22.55 16.88
C THR A 468 11.43 21.70 15.61
N ILE A 469 11.82 20.44 15.77
CA ILE A 469 11.90 19.50 14.64
C ILE A 469 10.48 19.04 14.34
N SER A 470 9.90 19.63 13.29
CA SER A 470 8.77 19.03 12.59
C SER A 470 9.28 17.76 11.92
N THR A 471 9.07 16.61 12.52
CA THR A 471 9.45 15.31 11.94
C THR A 471 8.42 14.95 10.86
N THR A 472 8.73 15.34 9.63
CA THR A 472 8.06 14.82 8.44
C THR A 472 8.46 13.35 8.29
N VAL A 473 7.52 12.44 8.46
CA VAL A 473 7.75 11.02 8.24
C VAL A 473 7.64 10.75 6.75
N ALA A 474 8.74 10.44 6.12
CA ALA A 474 8.76 10.01 4.72
C ALA A 474 7.89 8.77 4.51
N PRO A 475 7.18 8.64 3.37
CA PRO A 475 6.41 7.45 3.04
C PRO A 475 7.36 6.26 2.94
N THR A 476 7.12 5.26 3.75
CA THR A 476 7.91 4.04 3.74
C THR A 476 7.38 3.15 2.62
N THR A 477 7.96 3.25 1.44
CA THR A 477 7.91 2.18 0.45
C THR A 477 8.93 1.12 0.89
N SER A 478 8.57 0.22 1.79
CA SER A 478 9.48 -0.83 2.16
C SER A 478 9.29 -2.04 1.27
N ARG A 479 10.22 -2.26 0.34
CA ARG A 479 10.54 -3.58 -0.23
C ARG A 479 11.34 -4.46 0.74
N SER A 480 11.63 -4.02 1.96
CA SER A 480 12.08 -4.91 3.02
C SER A 480 10.90 -5.79 3.42
N GLY A 481 11.09 -7.09 3.51
CA GLY A 481 10.04 -8.05 3.89
C GLY A 481 9.21 -7.55 5.07
N ALA A 482 7.94 -7.96 5.13
CA ALA A 482 7.03 -7.53 6.18
C ALA A 482 7.68 -7.68 7.56
N ILE A 483 7.54 -6.69 8.41
CA ILE A 483 7.97 -6.77 9.80
C ILE A 483 7.26 -7.98 10.42
N GLY A 484 7.98 -8.83 11.11
CA GLY A 484 7.42 -10.08 11.65
C GLY A 484 7.54 -11.29 10.71
N ARG A 485 8.17 -11.16 9.54
CA ARG A 485 8.50 -12.31 8.69
C ARG A 485 9.56 -13.18 9.35
N VAL A 486 9.37 -14.50 9.27
CA VAL A 486 10.34 -15.47 9.76
C VAL A 486 11.64 -15.33 8.98
N PRO A 487 12.81 -15.15 9.64
CA PRO A 487 14.09 -15.06 8.96
C PRO A 487 14.44 -16.33 8.20
N ASP A 488 15.20 -16.19 7.11
CA ASP A 488 15.66 -17.31 6.32
C ASP A 488 16.47 -18.32 7.18
N GLY A 489 16.07 -19.59 7.11
CA GLY A 489 16.70 -20.67 7.88
C GLY A 489 16.08 -20.93 9.26
N GLU A 490 15.14 -20.10 9.70
CA GLU A 490 14.31 -20.34 10.89
C GLU A 490 12.97 -20.96 10.50
N SER A 491 12.33 -21.66 11.42
CA SER A 491 11.00 -22.22 11.20
C SER A 491 10.10 -21.95 12.39
N CYS A 492 8.86 -21.64 12.11
CA CYS A 492 7.78 -21.75 13.09
C CYS A 492 7.38 -23.21 13.19
N GLY A 493 7.61 -23.81 14.34
CA GLY A 493 7.38 -25.24 14.62
C GLY A 493 5.94 -25.71 14.36
#